data_24af9e8bbd7cc1922b3ff3449fa074cb
#
_entry.id   24af9e8bbd7cc1922b3ff3449fa074cb
#
_cell.length_a   1.000
_cell.length_b   1.000
_cell.length_c   1.000
_cell.angle_alpha   90.00
_cell.angle_beta   90.00
_cell.angle_gamma   90.00
#
_symmetry.space_group_name_H-M   'P 1'
#
loop_
_entity.id
_entity.type
_entity.pdbx_description
1 polymer ?
#
loop_
_entity_poly.entity_id
_entity_poly.type
_entity_poly.pdbx_seq_one_letter_code
_entity_poly.pdbx_strand_id
1 'polypeptide(L)'
;MTEIDEVSTRHGRGRWHVDEPMGRAIAQLAIGHGAGGGVDSPDLDVVARAMVAAGFRVGRFEQPWRVAGRRIAGPPGQLDAAWCDAMPAFVNPGLPLVVGGRSAGARVACRTSGSVGALAVVALAFPLHPPGRPDKSRAAELPGLPVLVAQGDRDSFGSADDVLAAGSGLAGLSVLPLPGADHALRVWVKGPITQGEADEILALGVRRWALAAVRGNHR
;
A
#
# COMPACT_ATOMS: atom_id res chain seq x y z
N MET A 1 4.56 19.78 -5.54
CA MET A 1 4.05 20.39 -4.27
C MET A 1 2.94 19.49 -3.80
N THR A 2 2.97 19.01 -2.56
CA THR A 2 1.92 18.15 -1.99
C THR A 2 0.75 19.03 -1.55
N GLU A 3 -0.44 18.78 -2.07
CA GLU A 3 -1.69 19.41 -1.63
C GLU A 3 -2.30 18.58 -0.49
N ILE A 4 -2.93 19.24 0.49
CA ILE A 4 -3.53 18.55 1.63
C ILE A 4 -5.01 18.91 1.69
N ASP A 5 -5.86 17.87 1.50
CA ASP A 5 -7.32 17.98 1.50
C ASP A 5 -7.91 17.29 2.73
N GLU A 6 -8.64 18.01 3.55
CA GLU A 6 -9.40 17.41 4.64
C GLU A 6 -10.68 16.74 4.10
N VAL A 7 -10.96 15.54 4.61
CA VAL A 7 -12.16 14.79 4.26
C VAL A 7 -12.87 14.28 5.50
N SER A 8 -14.19 14.45 5.54
CA SER A 8 -15.03 13.93 6.62
C SER A 8 -15.32 12.44 6.38
N THR A 9 -15.14 11.63 7.43
CA THR A 9 -15.53 10.22 7.46
C THR A 9 -16.42 9.96 8.67
N ARG A 10 -17.13 8.83 8.69
CA ARG A 10 -17.94 8.42 9.87
C ARG A 10 -17.11 8.21 11.15
N HIS A 11 -15.78 8.12 11.03
CA HIS A 11 -14.85 7.93 12.15
C HIS A 11 -14.02 9.17 12.46
N GLY A 12 -14.38 10.33 11.92
CA GLY A 12 -13.71 11.61 12.11
C GLY A 12 -13.07 12.15 10.84
N ARG A 13 -12.32 13.24 10.95
CA ARG A 13 -11.61 13.84 9.82
C ARG A 13 -10.38 13.03 9.46
N GLY A 14 -10.25 12.68 8.18
CA GLY A 14 -9.03 12.20 7.55
C GLY A 14 -8.42 13.29 6.67
N ARG A 15 -7.24 13.01 6.09
CA ARG A 15 -6.58 13.92 5.13
C ARG A 15 -6.01 13.13 3.97
N TRP A 16 -6.18 13.67 2.77
CA TRP A 16 -5.42 13.27 1.60
C TRP A 16 -4.21 14.19 1.44
N HIS A 17 -3.04 13.60 1.31
CA HIS A 17 -1.81 14.27 0.88
C HIS A 17 -1.60 13.89 -0.58
N VAL A 18 -1.88 14.82 -1.50
CA VAL A 18 -1.95 14.56 -2.93
C VAL A 18 -0.73 15.13 -3.63
N ASP A 19 -0.07 14.29 -4.42
CA ASP A 19 1.04 14.66 -5.29
C ASP A 19 0.62 14.44 -6.74
N GLU A 20 0.65 15.50 -7.55
CA GLU A 20 0.33 15.47 -8.97
C GLU A 20 1.58 15.19 -9.82
N PRO A 21 1.46 14.39 -10.90
CA PRO A 21 2.55 14.21 -11.85
C PRO A 21 2.80 15.46 -12.70
N MET A 22 3.95 15.53 -13.34
CA MET A 22 4.16 16.53 -14.39
C MET A 22 3.28 16.20 -15.62
N GLY A 23 2.36 17.07 -15.93
CA GLY A 23 1.39 16.90 -17.04
C GLY A 23 0.16 16.10 -16.64
N ARG A 24 -0.53 15.55 -17.64
CA ARG A 24 -1.79 14.82 -17.41
C ARG A 24 -1.53 13.47 -16.77
N ALA A 25 -2.23 13.20 -15.66
CA ALA A 25 -2.16 11.88 -15.00
C ALA A 25 -2.70 10.78 -15.94
N ILE A 26 -2.00 9.64 -15.96
CA ILE A 26 -2.38 8.43 -16.71
C ILE A 26 -3.18 7.43 -15.87
N ALA A 27 -3.04 7.51 -14.55
CA ALA A 27 -3.73 6.68 -13.56
C ALA A 27 -3.63 7.36 -12.18
N GLN A 28 -4.24 6.76 -11.17
CA GLN A 28 -4.19 7.23 -9.80
C GLN A 28 -3.82 6.10 -8.84
N LEU A 29 -3.07 6.44 -7.80
CA LEU A 29 -2.68 5.54 -6.73
C LEU A 29 -3.11 6.12 -5.38
N ALA A 30 -4.01 5.43 -4.69
CA ALA A 30 -4.37 5.75 -3.31
C ALA A 30 -3.63 4.81 -2.36
N ILE A 31 -2.85 5.34 -1.41
CA ILE A 31 -2.09 4.52 -0.46
C ILE A 31 -2.34 4.93 0.99
N GLY A 32 -2.50 3.92 1.87
CA GLY A 32 -2.71 4.09 3.30
C GLY A 32 -1.47 3.76 4.13
N HIS A 33 -1.31 4.46 5.26
CA HIS A 33 -0.19 4.24 6.18
C HIS A 33 -0.41 3.07 7.15
N GLY A 34 0.67 2.61 7.78
CA GLY A 34 0.65 1.60 8.83
C GLY A 34 0.20 2.12 10.19
N ALA A 35 -0.11 1.22 11.13
CA ALA A 35 -0.54 1.57 12.48
C ALA A 35 0.56 2.24 13.32
N GLY A 36 1.84 1.98 13.03
CA GLY A 36 2.98 2.54 13.76
C GLY A 36 3.62 3.77 13.11
N GLY A 37 3.08 4.26 11.97
CA GLY A 37 3.66 5.36 11.19
C GLY A 37 2.63 6.38 10.72
N GLY A 38 3.05 7.28 9.84
CA GLY A 38 2.21 8.26 9.17
C GLY A 38 2.35 8.14 7.64
N VAL A 39 1.79 9.10 6.94
CA VAL A 39 1.88 9.22 5.47
C VAL A 39 3.28 9.54 4.97
N ASP A 40 4.17 9.93 5.88
CA ASP A 40 5.58 10.29 5.71
C ASP A 40 6.55 9.11 5.96
N SER A 41 6.04 7.88 6.12
CA SER A 41 6.93 6.73 6.26
C SER A 41 7.81 6.55 5.01
N PRO A 42 9.10 6.21 5.19
CA PRO A 42 10.08 6.21 4.10
C PRO A 42 9.69 5.34 2.90
N ASP A 43 9.12 4.18 3.16
CA ASP A 43 8.65 3.23 2.14
C ASP A 43 7.48 3.80 1.30
N LEU A 44 6.51 4.48 1.95
CA LEU A 44 5.42 5.16 1.25
C LEU A 44 5.96 6.34 0.41
N ASP A 45 6.95 7.06 0.93
CA ASP A 45 7.55 8.18 0.22
C ASP A 45 8.34 7.72 -1.02
N VAL A 46 9.08 6.61 -0.91
CA VAL A 46 9.77 5.98 -2.05
C VAL A 46 8.77 5.60 -3.14
N VAL A 47 7.68 4.92 -2.76
CA VAL A 47 6.65 4.51 -3.73
C VAL A 47 5.93 5.73 -4.31
N ALA A 48 5.53 6.71 -3.49
CA ALA A 48 4.84 7.90 -3.97
C ALA A 48 5.67 8.66 -5.01
N ARG A 49 6.95 8.93 -4.74
CA ARG A 49 7.85 9.60 -5.69
C ARG A 49 8.01 8.81 -6.99
N ALA A 50 8.21 7.49 -6.90
CA ALA A 50 8.36 6.64 -8.09
C ALA A 50 7.10 6.64 -8.96
N MET A 51 5.92 6.63 -8.34
CA MET A 51 4.65 6.60 -9.05
C MET A 51 4.27 7.96 -9.64
N VAL A 52 4.54 9.07 -8.93
CA VAL A 52 4.39 10.43 -9.48
C VAL A 52 5.29 10.61 -10.71
N ALA A 53 6.56 10.18 -10.64
CA ALA A 53 7.48 10.21 -11.77
C ALA A 53 7.03 9.31 -12.94
N ALA A 54 6.21 8.29 -12.67
CA ALA A 54 5.61 7.41 -13.68
C ALA A 54 4.31 7.97 -14.29
N GLY A 55 3.84 9.15 -13.87
CA GLY A 55 2.64 9.79 -14.39
C GLY A 55 1.37 9.47 -13.60
N PHE A 56 1.47 8.94 -12.38
CA PHE A 56 0.32 8.71 -11.51
C PHE A 56 0.05 9.93 -10.64
N ARG A 57 -1.23 10.27 -10.48
CA ARG A 57 -1.69 11.07 -9.35
C ARG A 57 -1.65 10.20 -8.09
N VAL A 58 -0.95 10.63 -7.05
CA VAL A 58 -0.77 9.81 -5.83
C VAL A 58 -1.41 10.51 -4.65
N GLY A 59 -2.33 9.81 -3.96
CA GLY A 59 -2.91 10.23 -2.70
C GLY A 59 -2.44 9.34 -1.54
N ARG A 60 -1.86 9.95 -0.52
CA ARG A 60 -1.52 9.29 0.73
C ARG A 60 -2.57 9.64 1.77
N PHE A 61 -3.37 8.66 2.20
CA PHE A 61 -4.47 8.89 3.14
C PHE A 61 -4.00 8.82 4.59
N GLU A 62 -4.16 9.92 5.31
CA GLU A 62 -3.97 9.98 6.75
C GLU A 62 -5.29 9.66 7.47
N GLN A 63 -5.29 8.54 8.17
CA GLN A 63 -6.45 8.00 8.87
C GLN A 63 -6.94 8.93 10.00
N PRO A 64 -8.26 9.02 10.28
CA PRO A 64 -8.85 9.90 11.30
C PRO A 64 -8.24 9.77 12.69
N TRP A 65 -7.88 8.56 13.12
CA TRP A 65 -7.23 8.37 14.41
C TRP A 65 -5.87 9.07 14.48
N ARG A 66 -5.13 9.12 13.37
CA ARG A 66 -3.83 9.77 13.26
C ARG A 66 -3.98 11.30 13.24
N VAL A 67 -4.91 11.81 12.44
CA VAL A 67 -5.27 13.24 12.39
C VAL A 67 -5.69 13.75 13.76
N ALA A 68 -6.41 12.92 14.55
CA ALA A 68 -6.79 13.23 15.92
C ALA A 68 -5.65 13.08 16.96
N GLY A 69 -4.40 12.83 16.52
CA GLY A 69 -3.24 12.69 17.40
C GLY A 69 -3.23 11.41 18.25
N ARG A 70 -4.06 10.42 17.95
CA ARG A 70 -4.09 9.16 18.70
C ARG A 70 -2.87 8.30 18.36
N ARG A 71 -2.36 7.56 19.34
CA ARG A 71 -1.20 6.67 19.17
C ARG A 71 -1.58 5.26 18.70
N ILE A 72 -2.82 4.85 18.89
CA ILE A 72 -3.31 3.50 18.62
C ILE A 72 -4.37 3.59 17.53
N ALA A 73 -4.16 2.79 16.48
CA ALA A 73 -5.13 2.63 15.41
C ALA A 73 -6.43 2.00 15.93
N GLY A 74 -7.55 2.38 15.35
CA GLY A 74 -8.84 1.76 15.61
C GLY A 74 -8.91 0.31 15.12
N PRO A 75 -10.00 -0.40 15.44
CA PRO A 75 -10.26 -1.73 14.90
C PRO A 75 -10.24 -1.75 13.37
N PRO A 76 -9.91 -2.89 12.73
CA PRO A 76 -9.81 -2.99 11.27
C PRO A 76 -11.00 -2.43 10.51
N GLY A 77 -12.23 -2.76 10.92
CA GLY A 77 -13.44 -2.27 10.26
C GLY A 77 -13.63 -0.75 10.30
N GLN A 78 -13.09 -0.06 11.32
CA GLN A 78 -13.11 1.41 11.38
C GLN A 78 -12.12 2.01 10.37
N LEU A 79 -10.96 1.38 10.19
CA LEU A 79 -9.97 1.81 9.20
C LEU A 79 -10.50 1.63 7.79
N ASP A 80 -11.17 0.50 7.52
CA ASP A 80 -11.79 0.19 6.25
C ASP A 80 -12.91 1.18 5.92
N ALA A 81 -13.79 1.44 6.89
CA ALA A 81 -14.90 2.37 6.72
C ALA A 81 -14.42 3.82 6.46
N ALA A 82 -13.43 4.29 7.24
CA ALA A 82 -12.86 5.63 7.03
C ALA A 82 -12.18 5.76 5.67
N TRP A 83 -11.47 4.72 5.23
CA TRP A 83 -10.87 4.66 3.90
C TRP A 83 -11.93 4.73 2.80
N CYS A 84 -12.96 3.88 2.86
CA CYS A 84 -14.04 3.88 1.88
C CYS A 84 -14.80 5.22 1.83
N ASP A 85 -15.06 5.85 2.99
CA ASP A 85 -15.71 7.16 3.06
C ASP A 85 -14.86 8.26 2.42
N ALA A 86 -13.52 8.16 2.52
CA ALA A 86 -12.60 9.16 1.98
C ALA A 86 -12.35 9.03 0.47
N MET A 87 -12.51 7.84 -0.11
CA MET A 87 -12.17 7.57 -1.52
C MET A 87 -12.89 8.49 -2.52
N PRO A 88 -14.19 8.83 -2.39
CA PRO A 88 -14.87 9.70 -3.34
C PRO A 88 -14.24 11.10 -3.46
N ALA A 89 -13.59 11.59 -2.43
CA ALA A 89 -12.91 12.89 -2.48
C ALA A 89 -11.57 12.84 -3.25
N PHE A 90 -10.98 11.66 -3.38
CA PHE A 90 -9.72 11.48 -4.11
C PHE A 90 -9.92 10.95 -5.52
N VAL A 91 -10.84 10.01 -5.73
CA VAL A 91 -10.98 9.27 -6.99
C VAL A 91 -11.50 10.15 -8.12
N ASN A 92 -10.74 10.21 -9.21
CA ASN A 92 -11.19 10.71 -10.50
C ASN A 92 -11.74 9.55 -11.34
N PRO A 93 -13.05 9.50 -11.67
CA PRO A 93 -13.64 8.40 -12.43
C PRO A 93 -13.04 8.18 -13.82
N GLY A 94 -12.38 9.20 -14.38
CA GLY A 94 -11.72 9.11 -15.69
C GLY A 94 -10.32 8.50 -15.67
N LEU A 95 -9.81 8.09 -14.48
CA LEU A 95 -8.48 7.51 -14.33
C LEU A 95 -8.55 6.10 -13.72
N PRO A 96 -7.78 5.13 -14.26
CA PRO A 96 -7.61 3.83 -13.62
C PRO A 96 -7.13 3.97 -12.17
N LEU A 97 -7.76 3.23 -11.23
CA LEU A 97 -7.44 3.28 -9.81
C LEU A 97 -6.62 2.06 -9.39
N VAL A 98 -5.44 2.33 -8.83
CA VAL A 98 -4.67 1.37 -8.03
C VAL A 98 -4.79 1.78 -6.57
N VAL A 99 -5.00 0.83 -5.67
CA VAL A 99 -4.98 1.09 -4.23
C VAL A 99 -3.80 0.37 -3.59
N GLY A 100 -3.41 0.83 -2.41
CA GLY A 100 -2.31 0.18 -1.72
C GLY A 100 -2.09 0.72 -0.32
N GLY A 101 -0.97 0.37 0.24
CA GLY A 101 -0.57 0.88 1.53
C GLY A 101 0.47 0.00 2.20
N ARG A 102 0.84 0.38 3.41
CA ARG A 102 1.85 -0.28 4.22
C ARG A 102 1.21 -0.93 5.45
N SER A 103 1.54 -2.18 5.73
CA SER A 103 1.13 -2.92 6.95
C SER A 103 -0.40 -2.87 7.17
N ALA A 104 -0.91 -2.15 8.16
CA ALA A 104 -2.34 -1.96 8.37
C ALA A 104 -3.02 -1.34 7.14
N GLY A 105 -2.39 -0.36 6.48
CA GLY A 105 -2.89 0.24 5.24
C GLY A 105 -2.93 -0.75 4.07
N ALA A 106 -1.95 -1.66 3.97
CA ALA A 106 -1.97 -2.74 2.98
C ALA A 106 -3.19 -3.65 3.16
N ARG A 107 -3.51 -4.02 4.41
CA ARG A 107 -4.70 -4.83 4.73
C ARG A 107 -5.99 -4.09 4.39
N VAL A 108 -6.09 -2.79 4.71
CA VAL A 108 -7.24 -1.95 4.32
C VAL A 108 -7.41 -1.99 2.80
N ALA A 109 -6.36 -1.70 2.04
CA ALA A 109 -6.40 -1.72 0.58
C ALA A 109 -6.83 -3.09 0.04
N CYS A 110 -6.29 -4.19 0.56
CA CYS A 110 -6.67 -5.55 0.16
C CYS A 110 -8.17 -5.83 0.40
N ARG A 111 -8.67 -5.57 1.61
CA ARG A 111 -10.07 -5.87 1.98
C ARG A 111 -11.10 -5.00 1.26
N THR A 112 -10.73 -3.76 0.94
CA THR A 112 -11.67 -2.76 0.37
C THR A 112 -11.54 -2.57 -1.14
N SER A 113 -10.54 -3.18 -1.78
CA SER A 113 -10.23 -2.96 -3.21
C SER A 113 -11.44 -3.10 -4.14
N GLY A 114 -12.24 -4.14 -3.96
CA GLY A 114 -13.46 -4.34 -4.73
C GLY A 114 -14.52 -3.26 -4.47
N SER A 115 -14.70 -2.86 -3.21
CA SER A 115 -15.70 -1.83 -2.83
C SER A 115 -15.38 -0.43 -3.36
N VAL A 116 -14.10 -0.12 -3.57
CA VAL A 116 -13.66 1.18 -4.09
C VAL A 116 -13.41 1.19 -5.60
N GLY A 117 -13.67 0.07 -6.28
CA GLY A 117 -13.49 -0.04 -7.72
C GLY A 117 -12.03 -0.03 -8.18
N ALA A 118 -11.11 -0.54 -7.35
CA ALA A 118 -9.72 -0.66 -7.73
C ALA A 118 -9.51 -1.78 -8.76
N LEU A 119 -8.59 -1.54 -9.72
CA LEU A 119 -8.19 -2.56 -10.69
C LEU A 119 -7.03 -3.43 -10.20
N ALA A 120 -6.25 -2.94 -9.24
CA ALA A 120 -5.07 -3.63 -8.71
C ALA A 120 -4.69 -3.12 -7.32
N VAL A 121 -3.90 -3.90 -6.59
CA VAL A 121 -3.47 -3.58 -5.22
C VAL A 121 -1.94 -3.65 -5.09
N VAL A 122 -1.34 -2.66 -4.41
CA VAL A 122 0.08 -2.65 -4.00
C VAL A 122 0.15 -2.73 -2.47
N ALA A 123 0.54 -3.89 -1.95
CA ALA A 123 0.66 -4.15 -0.52
C ALA A 123 2.13 -4.13 -0.10
N LEU A 124 2.51 -3.17 0.75
CA LEU A 124 3.87 -3.05 1.29
C LEU A 124 3.89 -3.67 2.69
N ALA A 125 4.81 -4.60 2.93
CA ALA A 125 4.95 -5.31 4.20
C ALA A 125 3.58 -5.83 4.70
N PHE A 126 2.92 -6.66 3.89
CA PHE A 126 1.62 -7.23 4.25
C PHE A 126 1.77 -8.14 5.47
N PRO A 127 1.10 -7.84 6.61
CA PRO A 127 1.26 -8.63 7.82
C PRO A 127 0.45 -9.93 7.71
N LEU A 128 1.03 -10.94 7.07
CA LEU A 128 0.40 -12.25 6.81
C LEU A 128 -0.13 -12.92 8.08
N HIS A 129 0.57 -12.75 9.18
CA HIS A 129 0.14 -13.24 10.51
C HIS A 129 0.73 -12.35 11.62
N PRO A 130 0.23 -12.39 12.85
CA PRO A 130 0.92 -11.77 13.98
C PRO A 130 2.29 -12.44 14.22
N PRO A 131 3.31 -11.72 14.72
CA PRO A 131 4.61 -12.31 15.02
C PRO A 131 4.48 -13.54 15.91
N GLY A 132 5.15 -14.64 15.54
CA GLY A 132 5.10 -15.90 16.25
C GLY A 132 3.76 -16.66 16.20
N ARG A 133 2.81 -16.23 15.36
CA ARG A 133 1.47 -16.85 15.25
C ARG A 133 1.12 -17.17 13.78
N PRO A 134 1.88 -18.05 13.10
CA PRO A 134 1.60 -18.44 11.71
C PRO A 134 0.25 -19.14 11.56
N ASP A 135 -0.28 -19.74 12.63
CA ASP A 135 -1.62 -20.31 12.71
C ASP A 135 -2.75 -19.27 12.47
N LYS A 136 -2.47 -17.98 12.68
CA LYS A 136 -3.41 -16.87 12.46
C LYS A 136 -3.18 -16.16 11.13
N SER A 137 -3.12 -16.92 10.05
CA SER A 137 -2.93 -16.39 8.71
C SER A 137 -4.06 -15.43 8.30
N ARG A 138 -3.66 -14.37 7.59
CA ARG A 138 -4.54 -13.37 6.98
C ARG A 138 -4.53 -13.45 5.45
N ALA A 139 -4.07 -14.57 4.89
CA ALA A 139 -4.05 -14.78 3.45
C ALA A 139 -5.43 -14.58 2.80
N ALA A 140 -6.51 -14.86 3.52
CA ALA A 140 -7.88 -14.62 3.07
C ALA A 140 -8.22 -13.13 2.87
N GLU A 141 -7.40 -12.19 3.34
CA GLU A 141 -7.55 -10.76 3.06
C GLU A 141 -6.92 -10.34 1.72
N LEU A 142 -6.07 -11.18 1.12
CA LEU A 142 -5.52 -10.91 -0.21
C LEU A 142 -6.66 -10.96 -1.25
N PRO A 143 -6.75 -9.95 -2.14
CA PRO A 143 -7.86 -9.85 -3.07
C PRO A 143 -7.74 -10.83 -4.23
N GLY A 144 -8.88 -11.14 -4.88
CA GLY A 144 -8.91 -11.83 -6.18
C GLY A 144 -8.47 -10.97 -7.37
N LEU A 145 -8.20 -9.68 -7.14
CA LEU A 145 -7.63 -8.75 -8.13
C LEU A 145 -6.11 -8.95 -8.24
N PRO A 146 -5.48 -8.45 -9.32
CA PRO A 146 -4.03 -8.36 -9.38
C PRO A 146 -3.48 -7.67 -8.13
N VAL A 147 -2.57 -8.33 -7.42
CA VAL A 147 -1.94 -7.80 -6.21
C VAL A 147 -0.43 -8.01 -6.24
N LEU A 148 0.31 -6.92 -6.00
CA LEU A 148 1.75 -6.98 -5.73
C LEU A 148 1.96 -6.86 -4.22
N VAL A 149 2.65 -7.84 -3.63
CA VAL A 149 3.11 -7.77 -2.25
C VAL A 149 4.62 -7.54 -2.25
N ALA A 150 5.06 -6.34 -1.85
CA ALA A 150 6.47 -6.05 -1.60
C ALA A 150 6.79 -6.40 -0.13
N GLN A 151 7.64 -7.40 0.06
CA GLN A 151 7.80 -8.05 1.36
C GLN A 151 9.26 -8.30 1.71
N GLY A 152 9.64 -7.99 2.94
CA GLY A 152 10.96 -8.33 3.46
C GLY A 152 11.11 -9.84 3.71
N ASP A 153 12.29 -10.37 3.45
CA ASP A 153 12.61 -11.79 3.74
C ASP A 153 12.81 -12.03 5.24
N ARG A 154 12.99 -10.97 6.05
CA ARG A 154 13.11 -10.99 7.51
C ARG A 154 11.91 -10.38 8.23
N ASP A 155 10.79 -10.23 7.55
CA ASP A 155 9.57 -9.71 8.15
C ASP A 155 8.99 -10.73 9.14
N SER A 156 8.91 -10.36 10.42
CA SER A 156 8.37 -11.21 11.48
C SER A 156 6.85 -11.46 11.38
N PHE A 157 6.17 -10.72 10.52
CA PHE A 157 4.75 -10.91 10.21
C PHE A 157 4.52 -11.84 9.00
N GLY A 158 5.55 -12.51 8.53
CA GLY A 158 5.61 -13.39 7.36
C GLY A 158 6.58 -12.86 6.31
N SER A 159 7.52 -13.71 5.90
CA SER A 159 8.51 -13.41 4.86
C SER A 159 7.88 -13.36 3.47
N ALA A 160 8.66 -12.96 2.47
CA ALA A 160 8.25 -13.01 1.07
C ALA A 160 7.86 -14.44 0.64
N ASP A 161 8.62 -15.45 1.08
CA ASP A 161 8.34 -16.86 0.78
C ASP A 161 7.06 -17.33 1.49
N ASP A 162 6.80 -16.90 2.72
CA ASP A 162 5.57 -17.22 3.44
C ASP A 162 4.34 -16.64 2.72
N VAL A 163 4.43 -15.40 2.22
CA VAL A 163 3.35 -14.76 1.44
C VAL A 163 3.12 -15.52 0.14
N LEU A 164 4.18 -15.88 -0.58
CA LEU A 164 4.08 -16.64 -1.82
C LEU A 164 3.43 -18.00 -1.60
N ALA A 165 3.85 -18.72 -0.55
CA ALA A 165 3.28 -20.02 -0.20
C ALA A 165 1.80 -19.92 0.19
N ALA A 166 1.45 -18.95 1.05
CA ALA A 166 0.08 -18.74 1.52
C ALA A 166 -0.88 -18.28 0.41
N GLY A 167 -0.38 -17.59 -0.61
CA GLY A 167 -1.15 -17.11 -1.74
C GLY A 167 -1.03 -17.96 -3.02
N SER A 168 -0.50 -19.18 -2.95
CA SER A 168 -0.22 -20.04 -4.12
C SER A 168 -1.45 -20.36 -4.98
N GLY A 169 -2.67 -20.25 -4.44
CA GLY A 169 -3.93 -20.39 -5.18
C GLY A 169 -4.45 -19.11 -5.85
N LEU A 170 -3.78 -17.97 -5.67
CA LEU A 170 -4.21 -16.68 -6.20
C LEU A 170 -3.49 -16.36 -7.51
N ALA A 171 -4.18 -16.52 -8.64
CA ALA A 171 -3.60 -16.28 -9.97
C ALA A 171 -3.08 -14.83 -10.18
N GLY A 172 -3.62 -13.86 -9.44
CA GLY A 172 -3.23 -12.45 -9.53
C GLY A 172 -2.11 -12.02 -8.58
N LEU A 173 -1.59 -12.92 -7.72
CA LEU A 173 -0.54 -12.60 -6.77
C LEU A 173 0.83 -12.51 -7.43
N SER A 174 1.52 -11.40 -7.18
CA SER A 174 2.94 -11.21 -7.43
C SER A 174 3.63 -10.86 -6.13
N VAL A 175 4.81 -11.41 -5.87
CA VAL A 175 5.62 -11.07 -4.69
C VAL A 175 6.92 -10.42 -5.16
N LEU A 176 7.26 -9.28 -4.58
CA LEU A 176 8.52 -8.58 -4.75
C LEU A 176 9.34 -8.76 -3.46
N PRO A 177 10.29 -9.68 -3.42
CA PRO A 177 11.12 -9.87 -2.25
C PRO A 177 12.11 -8.71 -2.07
N LEU A 178 12.28 -8.25 -0.83
CA LEU A 178 13.26 -7.25 -0.44
C LEU A 178 14.31 -7.92 0.47
N PRO A 179 15.50 -8.24 -0.06
CA PRO A 179 16.50 -9.00 0.65
C PRO A 179 16.98 -8.29 1.93
N GLY A 180 16.98 -9.00 3.05
CA GLY A 180 17.42 -8.50 4.36
C GLY A 180 16.48 -7.50 5.02
N ALA A 181 15.35 -7.15 4.38
CA ALA A 181 14.42 -6.18 4.93
C ALA A 181 13.50 -6.79 6.02
N ASP A 182 13.24 -5.99 7.05
CA ASP A 182 12.29 -6.29 8.12
C ASP A 182 10.86 -5.80 7.79
N HIS A 183 9.95 -5.85 8.78
CA HIS A 183 8.57 -5.35 8.63
C HIS A 183 8.47 -3.85 8.31
N ALA A 184 9.50 -3.06 8.59
CA ALA A 184 9.56 -1.65 8.22
C ALA A 184 10.18 -1.44 6.83
N LEU A 185 10.42 -2.51 6.09
CA LEU A 185 11.19 -2.56 4.84
C LEU A 185 12.59 -1.95 5.00
N ARG A 186 13.14 -2.04 6.22
CA ARG A 186 14.49 -1.59 6.53
C ARG A 186 15.48 -2.72 6.45
N VAL A 187 16.60 -2.46 5.79
CA VAL A 187 17.75 -3.37 5.71
C VAL A 187 18.77 -2.99 6.78
N TRP A 188 19.32 -3.98 7.46
CA TRP A 188 20.35 -3.76 8.46
C TRP A 188 21.67 -3.36 7.79
N VAL A 189 22.51 -2.59 8.51
CA VAL A 189 23.83 -2.12 8.01
C VAL A 189 24.73 -3.25 7.49
N LYS A 190 24.60 -4.46 8.05
CA LYS A 190 25.29 -5.68 7.61
C LYS A 190 24.38 -6.61 6.79
N GLY A 191 23.32 -6.09 6.19
CA GLY A 191 22.41 -6.86 5.34
C GLY A 191 23.04 -7.25 3.99
N PRO A 192 22.35 -8.09 3.22
CA PRO A 192 22.83 -8.54 1.92
C PRO A 192 22.87 -7.43 0.87
N ILE A 193 22.09 -6.38 1.07
CA ILE A 193 22.03 -5.16 0.24
C ILE A 193 21.98 -3.92 1.14
N THR A 194 22.22 -2.76 0.60
CA THR A 194 22.05 -1.47 1.28
C THR A 194 20.58 -1.04 1.29
N GLN A 195 20.23 -0.09 2.17
CA GLN A 195 18.88 0.52 2.14
C GLN A 195 18.58 1.20 0.82
N GLY A 196 19.56 1.88 0.21
CA GLY A 196 19.38 2.53 -1.09
C GLY A 196 19.04 1.53 -2.21
N GLU A 197 19.69 0.37 -2.23
CA GLU A 197 19.36 -0.70 -3.18
C GLU A 197 17.97 -1.30 -2.91
N ALA A 198 17.58 -1.47 -1.66
CA ALA A 198 16.23 -1.92 -1.31
C ALA A 198 15.15 -0.92 -1.75
N ASP A 199 15.39 0.38 -1.54
CA ASP A 199 14.50 1.46 -1.98
C ASP A 199 14.40 1.51 -3.51
N GLU A 200 15.48 1.27 -4.23
CA GLU A 200 15.48 1.19 -5.68
C GLU A 200 14.70 -0.03 -6.20
N ILE A 201 14.92 -1.22 -5.61
CA ILE A 201 14.15 -2.44 -5.93
C ILE A 201 12.67 -2.18 -5.71
N LEU A 202 12.29 -1.57 -4.57
CA LEU A 202 10.91 -1.24 -4.25
C LEU A 202 10.32 -0.28 -5.29
N ALA A 203 10.99 0.84 -5.56
CA ALA A 203 10.55 1.87 -6.50
C ALA A 203 10.34 1.32 -7.91
N LEU A 204 11.35 0.62 -8.45
CA LEU A 204 11.32 0.07 -9.79
C LEU A 204 10.32 -1.09 -9.92
N GLY A 205 10.27 -1.97 -8.92
CA GLY A 205 9.35 -3.12 -8.89
C GLY A 205 7.88 -2.68 -8.87
N VAL A 206 7.52 -1.78 -7.95
CA VAL A 206 6.15 -1.24 -7.85
C VAL A 206 5.77 -0.49 -9.12
N ARG A 207 6.66 0.40 -9.61
CA ARG A 207 6.43 1.17 -10.84
C ARG A 207 6.17 0.26 -12.04
N ARG A 208 7.04 -0.72 -12.27
CA ARG A 208 6.93 -1.65 -13.41
C ARG A 208 5.63 -2.44 -13.35
N TRP A 209 5.33 -2.98 -12.19
CA TRP A 209 4.14 -3.80 -12.00
C TRP A 209 2.85 -2.99 -12.16
N ALA A 210 2.75 -1.82 -11.51
CA ALA A 210 1.56 -0.98 -11.58
C ALA A 210 1.28 -0.46 -13.00
N LEU A 211 2.33 -0.07 -13.75
CA LEU A 211 2.19 0.32 -15.16
C LEU A 211 1.69 -0.84 -16.02
N ALA A 212 2.13 -2.06 -15.77
CA ALA A 212 1.64 -3.24 -16.48
C ALA A 212 0.16 -3.53 -16.15
N ALA A 213 -0.23 -3.44 -14.87
CA ALA A 213 -1.60 -3.62 -14.43
C ALA A 213 -2.57 -2.61 -15.09
N VAL A 214 -2.19 -1.33 -15.13
CA VAL A 214 -2.99 -0.28 -15.77
C VAL A 214 -3.13 -0.51 -17.27
N ARG A 215 -2.05 -0.88 -17.97
CA ARG A 215 -2.08 -1.13 -19.43
C ARG A 215 -2.88 -2.38 -19.80
N GLY A 216 -2.85 -3.42 -18.94
CA GLY A 216 -3.59 -4.67 -19.17
C GLY A 216 -5.10 -4.49 -19.10
N ASN A 217 -5.59 -3.45 -18.41
CA ASN A 217 -7.02 -3.14 -18.30
C ASN A 217 -7.61 -2.37 -19.51
N HIS A 218 -6.78 -1.98 -20.47
CA HIS A 218 -7.21 -1.32 -21.72
C HIS A 218 -7.43 -2.29 -22.89
N ARG A 219 -7.37 -3.61 -22.63
CA ARG A 219 -7.66 -4.67 -23.62
C ARG A 219 -8.96 -5.37 -23.26
#